data_c7407c80736e131350083d56c28457e4
#
_entry.id   c7407c80736e131350083d56c28457e4
#
_cell.length_a   1.000
_cell.length_b   1.000
_cell.length_c   1.000
_cell.angle_alpha   90.00
_cell.angle_beta   90.00
_cell.angle_gamma   90.00
#
_symmetry.space_group_name_H-M   'P 1'
#
loop_
_entity.id
_entity.type
_entity.pdbx_description
1 polymer ?
#
loop_
_entity_poly.entity_id
_entity_poly.type
_entity_poly.pdbx_seq_one_letter_code
_entity_poly.pdbx_strand_id
1 'polypeptide(L)'
;MPFWLQIVLIVLFAYIAISVALYYLQDFLLFKPEKLSEDFKFAYENQDTKEYYLETRDGARINGLLFKSKNPPKGIVLYLKGNSKSIKGWGKFAVDFTRHDYSVFMVDYRGFGKSTGRRSQKAIKRDLQKVYNKLKERTPEEHIILYGRSLGSGFAAKLASINNPRLLILDAPYYSLTKVTGRYMPFMPLSLLMKYPLPTYKWLKYVQCPIHIIHGTHDKLIPYKSSIKLSQVNAKRTKLHTVIGGGHKNLNNFESYHKMIEEIINSKPMEIDFSTTSINVIHTSKKSKTKT
;
A
#
# COMPACT_ATOMS: atom_id res chain seq x y z
N MET A 1 -22.86 38.65 -28.77
CA MET A 1 -21.78 38.32 -27.82
C MET A 1 -20.45 38.40 -28.59
N PRO A 2 -19.40 39.02 -28.04
CA PRO A 2 -18.10 39.13 -28.73
C PRO A 2 -17.52 37.73 -29.02
N PHE A 3 -16.87 37.58 -30.18
CA PHE A 3 -16.31 36.28 -30.61
C PHE A 3 -15.31 35.66 -29.58
N TRP A 4 -14.46 36.47 -28.99
CA TRP A 4 -13.52 36.02 -27.97
C TRP A 4 -14.24 35.43 -26.73
N LEU A 5 -15.41 35.98 -26.33
CA LEU A 5 -16.18 35.50 -25.20
C LEU A 5 -16.80 34.12 -25.52
N GLN A 6 -17.22 33.89 -26.77
CA GLN A 6 -17.69 32.57 -27.22
C GLN A 6 -16.58 31.52 -27.10
N ILE A 7 -15.36 31.84 -27.52
CA ILE A 7 -14.19 30.95 -27.39
C ILE A 7 -13.93 30.63 -25.91
N VAL A 8 -13.90 31.63 -25.04
CA VAL A 8 -13.68 31.42 -23.60
C VAL A 8 -14.73 30.48 -23.00
N LEU A 9 -16.00 30.69 -23.35
CA LEU A 9 -17.10 29.83 -22.86
C LEU A 9 -16.98 28.38 -23.38
N ILE A 10 -16.58 28.19 -24.62
CA ILE A 10 -16.36 26.86 -25.20
C ILE A 10 -15.21 26.16 -24.48
N VAL A 11 -14.09 26.85 -24.25
CA VAL A 11 -12.94 26.27 -23.53
C VAL A 11 -13.30 25.93 -22.10
N LEU A 12 -14.03 26.80 -21.40
CA LEU A 12 -14.50 26.55 -20.03
C LEU A 12 -15.45 25.35 -19.98
N PHE A 13 -16.39 25.27 -20.90
CA PHE A 13 -17.30 24.14 -20.99
C PHE A 13 -16.55 22.81 -21.24
N ALA A 14 -15.62 22.82 -22.19
CA ALA A 14 -14.79 21.65 -22.49
C ALA A 14 -13.96 21.23 -21.26
N TYR A 15 -13.37 22.17 -20.54
CA TYR A 15 -12.62 21.90 -19.31
C TYR A 15 -13.47 21.28 -18.22
N ILE A 16 -14.69 21.78 -18.01
CA ILE A 16 -15.64 21.22 -17.05
C ILE A 16 -16.08 19.82 -17.50
N ALA A 17 -16.43 19.64 -18.76
CA ALA A 17 -16.85 18.34 -19.30
C ALA A 17 -15.75 17.28 -19.15
N ILE A 18 -14.50 17.62 -19.46
CA ILE A 18 -13.34 16.73 -19.25
C ILE A 18 -13.14 16.43 -17.76
N SER A 19 -13.27 17.42 -16.89
CA SER A 19 -13.13 17.23 -15.43
C SER A 19 -14.20 16.26 -14.89
N VAL A 20 -15.45 16.40 -15.34
CA VAL A 20 -16.56 15.51 -14.99
C VAL A 20 -16.32 14.10 -15.53
N ALA A 21 -15.92 13.98 -16.80
CA ALA A 21 -15.59 12.69 -17.39
C ALA A 21 -14.46 11.98 -16.63
N LEU A 22 -13.37 12.67 -16.31
CA LEU A 22 -12.27 12.15 -15.52
C LEU A 22 -12.73 11.70 -14.13
N TYR A 23 -13.62 12.47 -13.48
CA TYR A 23 -14.16 12.08 -12.17
C TYR A 23 -14.90 10.74 -12.24
N TYR A 24 -15.73 10.49 -13.23
CA TYR A 24 -16.48 9.23 -13.36
C TYR A 24 -15.62 8.07 -13.87
N LEU A 25 -14.67 8.33 -14.74
CA LEU A 25 -13.82 7.30 -15.34
C LEU A 25 -12.64 6.83 -14.46
N GLN A 26 -12.41 7.43 -13.29
CA GLN A 26 -11.25 7.10 -12.44
C GLN A 26 -11.12 5.61 -12.11
N ASP A 27 -12.23 4.94 -11.81
CA ASP A 27 -12.21 3.51 -11.50
C ASP A 27 -11.69 2.68 -12.68
N PHE A 28 -12.06 3.03 -13.90
CA PHE A 28 -11.61 2.38 -15.11
C PHE A 28 -10.14 2.71 -15.44
N LEU A 29 -9.74 3.96 -15.26
CA LEU A 29 -8.38 4.41 -15.56
C LEU A 29 -7.36 3.86 -14.54
N LEU A 30 -7.75 3.86 -13.26
CA LEU A 30 -6.85 3.46 -12.17
C LEU A 30 -6.75 1.94 -12.02
N PHE A 31 -7.87 1.23 -12.09
CA PHE A 31 -7.92 -0.21 -11.83
C PHE A 31 -8.09 -0.99 -13.13
N LYS A 32 -7.26 -2.00 -13.29
CA LYS A 32 -7.30 -2.94 -14.43
C LYS A 32 -7.53 -4.36 -13.91
N PRO A 33 -8.74 -4.64 -13.40
CA PRO A 33 -9.03 -5.93 -12.80
C PRO A 33 -9.10 -7.03 -13.87
N GLU A 34 -8.54 -8.19 -13.56
CA GLU A 34 -8.87 -9.46 -14.18
C GLU A 34 -9.98 -10.10 -13.37
N LYS A 35 -11.08 -10.48 -14.01
CA LYS A 35 -12.16 -11.26 -13.40
C LYS A 35 -11.87 -12.74 -13.54
N LEU A 36 -12.22 -13.50 -12.52
CA LEU A 36 -12.15 -14.95 -12.53
C LEU A 36 -13.55 -15.51 -12.27
N SER A 37 -13.86 -16.66 -12.87
CA SER A 37 -15.05 -17.40 -12.57
C SER A 37 -15.00 -17.98 -11.14
N GLU A 38 -16.12 -18.29 -10.54
CA GLU A 38 -16.18 -18.81 -9.17
C GLU A 38 -15.52 -20.19 -9.03
N ASP A 39 -15.62 -21.01 -10.07
CA ASP A 39 -15.02 -22.34 -10.19
C ASP A 39 -13.54 -22.35 -10.51
N PHE A 40 -12.94 -21.20 -10.81
CA PHE A 40 -11.51 -21.09 -11.10
C PHE A 40 -10.70 -21.65 -9.94
N LYS A 41 -9.81 -22.61 -10.22
CA LYS A 41 -8.89 -23.19 -9.23
C LYS A 41 -7.52 -22.55 -9.32
N PHE A 42 -7.02 -22.02 -8.20
CA PHE A 42 -5.67 -21.51 -8.12
C PHE A 42 -4.69 -22.68 -8.08
N ALA A 43 -3.71 -22.65 -8.98
CA ALA A 43 -2.63 -23.63 -9.03
C ALA A 43 -1.30 -22.88 -9.28
N TYR A 44 -0.31 -23.16 -8.43
CA TYR A 44 1.05 -22.60 -8.55
C TYR A 44 2.05 -23.72 -8.32
N GLU A 45 3.06 -23.75 -9.15
CA GLU A 45 4.12 -24.73 -9.06
C GLU A 45 4.81 -24.69 -7.70
N ASN A 46 4.93 -25.86 -7.06
CA ASN A 46 5.60 -26.04 -5.77
C ASN A 46 5.06 -25.16 -4.61
N GLN A 47 3.79 -24.73 -4.67
CA GLN A 47 3.16 -23.92 -3.64
C GLN A 47 1.85 -24.54 -3.16
N ASP A 48 1.76 -24.86 -1.86
CA ASP A 48 0.49 -25.25 -1.23
C ASP A 48 -0.33 -23.99 -0.95
N THR A 49 -1.57 -23.98 -1.45
CA THR A 49 -2.45 -22.82 -1.35
C THR A 49 -3.79 -23.19 -0.72
N LYS A 50 -4.36 -22.24 0.03
CA LYS A 50 -5.72 -22.37 0.58
C LYS A 50 -6.50 -21.10 0.33
N GLU A 51 -7.66 -21.24 -0.31
CA GLU A 51 -8.55 -20.14 -0.64
C GLU A 51 -9.46 -19.79 0.55
N TYR A 52 -9.71 -18.48 0.74
CA TYR A 52 -10.57 -17.93 1.77
C TYR A 52 -11.48 -16.85 1.22
N TYR A 53 -12.61 -16.70 1.86
CA TYR A 53 -13.56 -15.63 1.58
C TYR A 53 -13.91 -14.87 2.86
N LEU A 54 -13.99 -13.54 2.75
CA LEU A 54 -14.43 -12.66 3.81
C LEU A 54 -15.69 -11.93 3.37
N GLU A 55 -16.80 -12.22 4.04
CA GLU A 55 -18.05 -11.48 3.84
C GLU A 55 -17.98 -10.11 4.50
N THR A 56 -18.44 -9.09 3.80
CA THR A 56 -18.49 -7.72 4.30
C THR A 56 -19.91 -7.33 4.70
N ARG A 57 -20.07 -6.30 5.54
CA ARG A 57 -21.39 -5.85 6.01
C ARG A 57 -22.31 -5.35 4.89
N ASP A 58 -21.76 -4.93 3.77
CA ASP A 58 -22.49 -4.45 2.59
C ASP A 58 -22.63 -5.54 1.49
N GLY A 59 -22.51 -6.82 1.89
CA GLY A 59 -22.74 -7.98 1.04
C GLY A 59 -21.62 -8.27 0.04
N ALA A 60 -20.52 -7.52 0.03
CA ALA A 60 -19.40 -7.89 -0.83
C ALA A 60 -18.60 -9.05 -0.24
N ARG A 61 -18.12 -9.94 -1.11
CA ARG A 61 -17.28 -11.08 -0.78
C ARG A 61 -15.85 -10.81 -1.24
N ILE A 62 -14.90 -10.83 -0.33
CA ILE A 62 -13.49 -10.59 -0.60
C ILE A 62 -12.75 -11.92 -0.64
N ASN A 63 -12.16 -12.23 -1.78
CA ASN A 63 -11.37 -13.43 -2.00
C ASN A 63 -9.91 -13.19 -1.57
N GLY A 64 -9.37 -14.13 -0.85
CA GLY A 64 -7.97 -14.18 -0.43
C GLY A 64 -7.37 -15.55 -0.62
N LEU A 65 -6.09 -15.62 -0.87
CA LEU A 65 -5.34 -16.87 -1.04
C LEU A 65 -4.16 -16.89 -0.08
N LEU A 66 -4.10 -17.94 0.73
CA LEU A 66 -2.97 -18.25 1.59
C LEU A 66 -2.00 -19.16 0.81
N PHE A 67 -0.77 -18.72 0.69
CA PHE A 67 0.37 -19.53 0.26
C PHE A 67 1.10 -19.99 1.52
N LYS A 68 1.15 -21.27 1.76
CA LYS A 68 1.78 -21.83 2.96
C LYS A 68 3.30 -21.92 2.76
N SER A 69 4.05 -21.66 3.81
CA SER A 69 5.47 -22.04 3.88
C SER A 69 5.62 -23.56 3.91
N LYS A 70 6.75 -24.06 3.44
CA LYS A 70 7.04 -25.51 3.49
C LYS A 70 7.32 -25.99 4.93
N ASN A 71 8.04 -25.15 5.69
CA ASN A 71 8.36 -25.40 7.10
C ASN A 71 7.38 -24.66 8.02
N PRO A 72 7.41 -24.91 9.34
CA PRO A 72 6.65 -24.12 10.30
C PRO A 72 6.90 -22.61 10.09
N PRO A 73 5.84 -21.79 9.92
CA PRO A 73 6.01 -20.41 9.52
C PRO A 73 6.60 -19.54 10.62
N LYS A 74 7.61 -18.75 10.29
CA LYS A 74 8.15 -17.68 11.15
C LYS A 74 7.15 -16.53 11.34
N GLY A 75 6.17 -16.42 10.45
CA GLY A 75 5.15 -15.40 10.43
C GLY A 75 4.35 -15.40 9.13
N ILE A 76 3.55 -14.36 8.94
CA ILE A 76 2.72 -14.19 7.76
C ILE A 76 2.92 -12.83 7.11
N VAL A 77 3.04 -12.81 5.78
CA VAL A 77 3.07 -11.59 4.98
C VAL A 77 1.68 -11.31 4.43
N LEU A 78 1.06 -10.20 4.82
CA LEU A 78 -0.11 -9.68 4.13
C LEU A 78 0.37 -8.89 2.90
N TYR A 79 0.23 -9.53 1.74
CA TYR A 79 0.69 -8.98 0.46
C TYR A 79 -0.42 -8.20 -0.23
N LEU A 80 -0.26 -6.88 -0.33
CA LEU A 80 -1.18 -5.97 -1.01
C LEU A 80 -0.66 -5.63 -2.40
N LYS A 81 -1.31 -6.22 -3.40
CA LYS A 81 -0.90 -6.14 -4.80
C LYS A 81 -1.11 -4.77 -5.45
N GLY A 82 -0.58 -4.59 -6.66
CA GLY A 82 -0.80 -3.41 -7.49
C GLY A 82 -2.22 -3.32 -8.07
N ASN A 83 -2.41 -2.40 -9.01
CA ASN A 83 -3.69 -1.98 -9.56
C ASN A 83 -4.24 -2.85 -10.70
N SER A 84 -3.55 -3.91 -11.09
CA SER A 84 -3.92 -4.75 -12.24
C SER A 84 -4.00 -6.23 -11.90
N LYS A 85 -4.59 -7.03 -12.80
CA LYS A 85 -4.73 -8.48 -12.70
C LYS A 85 -5.43 -8.93 -11.41
N SER A 86 -5.52 -10.23 -11.18
CA SER A 86 -6.00 -10.89 -9.97
C SER A 86 -4.85 -11.58 -9.23
N ILE A 87 -5.14 -12.25 -8.11
CA ILE A 87 -4.16 -13.11 -7.41
C ILE A 87 -3.57 -14.13 -8.38
N LYS A 88 -4.33 -14.63 -9.36
CA LYS A 88 -3.81 -15.52 -10.42
C LYS A 88 -2.49 -15.03 -11.02
N GLY A 89 -2.40 -13.75 -11.33
CA GLY A 89 -1.18 -13.17 -11.90
C GLY A 89 -0.14 -12.73 -10.87
N TRP A 90 -0.55 -12.47 -9.63
CA TRP A 90 0.33 -12.00 -8.56
C TRP A 90 0.88 -13.10 -7.67
N GLY A 91 0.20 -14.24 -7.57
CA GLY A 91 0.56 -15.34 -6.66
C GLY A 91 1.97 -15.88 -6.86
N LYS A 92 2.52 -15.80 -8.07
CA LYS A 92 3.91 -16.19 -8.35
C LYS A 92 4.95 -15.44 -7.50
N PHE A 93 4.63 -14.25 -6.98
CA PHE A 93 5.53 -13.48 -6.12
C PHE A 93 5.51 -13.94 -4.65
N ALA A 94 4.63 -14.87 -4.29
CA ALA A 94 4.60 -15.43 -2.94
C ALA A 94 5.90 -16.17 -2.60
N VAL A 95 6.55 -16.75 -3.61
CA VAL A 95 7.82 -17.49 -3.46
C VAL A 95 8.94 -16.63 -2.85
N ASP A 96 8.91 -15.30 -3.04
CA ASP A 96 9.91 -14.39 -2.48
C ASP A 96 9.92 -14.42 -0.94
N PHE A 97 8.82 -14.90 -0.32
CA PHE A 97 8.67 -15.01 1.12
C PHE A 97 8.55 -16.45 1.59
N THR A 98 7.84 -17.32 0.83
CA THR A 98 7.60 -18.71 1.26
C THR A 98 8.86 -19.55 1.29
N ARG A 99 9.87 -19.24 0.47
CA ARG A 99 11.20 -19.87 0.52
C ARG A 99 12.01 -19.54 1.78
N HIS A 100 11.60 -18.51 2.53
CA HIS A 100 12.23 -18.08 3.79
C HIS A 100 11.36 -18.39 5.02
N ASP A 101 10.41 -19.31 4.89
CA ASP A 101 9.51 -19.77 5.94
C ASP A 101 8.48 -18.73 6.40
N TYR A 102 8.07 -17.80 5.53
CA TYR A 102 6.91 -16.96 5.76
C TYR A 102 5.73 -17.42 4.91
N SER A 103 4.59 -17.65 5.54
CA SER A 103 3.34 -17.80 4.77
C SER A 103 2.95 -16.45 4.17
N VAL A 104 2.26 -16.46 3.01
CA VAL A 104 1.81 -15.23 2.35
C VAL A 104 0.31 -15.24 2.19
N PHE A 105 -0.37 -14.21 2.64
CA PHE A 105 -1.79 -14.01 2.39
C PHE A 105 -1.99 -12.88 1.39
N MET A 106 -2.49 -13.19 0.21
CA MET A 106 -2.84 -12.23 -0.84
C MET A 106 -4.33 -12.00 -0.89
N VAL A 107 -4.74 -10.77 -1.22
CA VAL A 107 -6.15 -10.37 -1.30
C VAL A 107 -6.45 -9.76 -2.66
N ASP A 108 -7.54 -10.20 -3.28
CA ASP A 108 -8.13 -9.48 -4.39
C ASP A 108 -9.04 -8.37 -3.88
N TYR A 109 -8.76 -7.13 -4.29
CA TYR A 109 -9.64 -6.01 -3.98
C TYR A 109 -11.00 -6.19 -4.62
N ARG A 110 -12.01 -5.49 -4.12
CA ARG A 110 -13.35 -5.48 -4.73
C ARG A 110 -13.29 -5.37 -6.23
N GLY A 111 -14.00 -6.25 -6.92
CA GLY A 111 -14.06 -6.28 -8.37
C GLY A 111 -12.82 -6.85 -9.06
N PHE A 112 -11.87 -7.45 -8.34
CA PHE A 112 -10.77 -8.24 -8.88
C PHE A 112 -10.98 -9.73 -8.60
N GLY A 113 -10.47 -10.58 -9.49
CA GLY A 113 -10.56 -12.02 -9.36
C GLY A 113 -11.98 -12.49 -9.06
N LYS A 114 -12.16 -13.22 -7.97
CA LYS A 114 -13.45 -13.66 -7.46
C LYS A 114 -14.08 -12.68 -6.44
N SER A 115 -13.40 -11.58 -6.11
CA SER A 115 -13.95 -10.58 -5.18
C SER A 115 -15.06 -9.78 -5.84
N THR A 116 -16.15 -9.56 -5.08
CA THR A 116 -17.35 -8.84 -5.53
C THR A 116 -17.42 -7.42 -4.94
N GLY A 117 -18.47 -6.69 -5.27
CA GLY A 117 -18.79 -5.40 -4.70
C GLY A 117 -18.13 -4.20 -5.39
N ARG A 118 -18.73 -3.02 -5.18
CA ARG A 118 -18.29 -1.76 -5.77
C ARG A 118 -17.05 -1.24 -5.06
N ARG A 119 -16.06 -0.78 -5.83
CA ARG A 119 -14.84 -0.19 -5.31
C ARG A 119 -15.07 1.23 -4.79
N SER A 120 -14.42 1.55 -3.68
CA SER A 120 -14.11 2.91 -3.24
C SER A 120 -12.90 2.84 -2.31
N GLN A 121 -12.16 3.94 -2.18
CA GLN A 121 -11.02 3.98 -1.25
C GLN A 121 -11.43 3.60 0.18
N LYS A 122 -12.62 4.07 0.63
CA LYS A 122 -13.16 3.78 1.96
C LYS A 122 -13.47 2.28 2.11
N ALA A 123 -14.12 1.67 1.11
CA ALA A 123 -14.48 0.25 1.13
C ALA A 123 -13.23 -0.63 1.16
N ILE A 124 -12.27 -0.41 0.25
CA ILE A 124 -11.02 -1.19 0.21
C ILE A 124 -10.26 -1.09 1.53
N LYS A 125 -10.11 0.11 2.11
CA LYS A 125 -9.44 0.28 3.42
C LYS A 125 -10.14 -0.51 4.53
N ARG A 126 -11.48 -0.48 4.57
CA ARG A 126 -12.28 -1.21 5.55
C ARG A 126 -12.13 -2.72 5.39
N ASP A 127 -12.15 -3.21 4.16
CA ASP A 127 -12.00 -4.64 3.86
C ASP A 127 -10.62 -5.15 4.26
N LEU A 128 -9.57 -4.41 3.91
CA LEU A 128 -8.20 -4.76 4.27
C LEU A 128 -7.96 -4.72 5.79
N GLN A 129 -8.59 -3.79 6.52
CA GLN A 129 -8.54 -3.81 7.98
C GLN A 129 -9.24 -5.04 8.57
N LYS A 130 -10.36 -5.48 7.98
CA LYS A 130 -11.01 -6.73 8.41
C LYS A 130 -10.13 -7.95 8.14
N VAL A 131 -9.49 -8.01 6.97
CA VAL A 131 -8.53 -9.08 6.65
C VAL A 131 -7.39 -9.08 7.67
N TYR A 132 -6.80 -7.92 7.94
CA TYR A 132 -5.73 -7.79 8.94
C TYR A 132 -6.17 -8.27 10.33
N ASN A 133 -7.36 -7.88 10.77
CA ASN A 133 -7.91 -8.32 12.05
C ASN A 133 -8.11 -9.85 12.09
N LYS A 134 -8.54 -10.45 10.97
CA LYS A 134 -8.65 -11.92 10.87
C LYS A 134 -7.31 -12.65 10.92
N LEU A 135 -6.25 -12.03 10.41
CA LEU A 135 -4.90 -12.57 10.56
C LEU A 135 -4.43 -12.48 12.02
N LYS A 136 -4.72 -11.38 12.71
CA LYS A 136 -4.39 -11.18 14.14
C LYS A 136 -5.08 -12.18 15.07
N GLU A 137 -6.24 -12.71 14.71
CA GLU A 137 -6.91 -13.77 15.49
C GLU A 137 -6.09 -15.08 15.52
N ARG A 138 -5.14 -15.28 14.60
CA ARG A 138 -4.37 -16.51 14.41
C ARG A 138 -2.87 -16.34 14.51
N THR A 139 -2.40 -15.12 14.39
CA THR A 139 -0.96 -14.79 14.33
C THR A 139 -0.71 -13.54 15.16
N PRO A 140 0.15 -13.58 16.18
CA PRO A 140 0.55 -12.39 16.91
C PRO A 140 1.04 -11.29 15.98
N GLU A 141 0.77 -10.05 16.32
CA GLU A 141 0.98 -8.90 15.41
C GLU A 141 2.47 -8.70 15.09
N GLU A 142 3.36 -9.06 16.03
CA GLU A 142 4.80 -9.08 15.88
C GLU A 142 5.32 -10.13 14.88
N HIS A 143 4.46 -11.02 14.38
CA HIS A 143 4.76 -12.00 13.33
C HIS A 143 4.07 -11.66 12.01
N ILE A 144 3.36 -10.51 11.92
CA ILE A 144 2.71 -10.04 10.70
C ILE A 144 3.60 -9.03 10.00
N ILE A 145 3.94 -9.29 8.75
CA ILE A 145 4.61 -8.35 7.85
C ILE A 145 3.57 -7.76 6.90
N LEU A 146 3.54 -6.42 6.78
CA LEU A 146 2.77 -5.75 5.73
C LEU A 146 3.67 -5.49 4.53
N TYR A 147 3.29 -6.03 3.39
CA TYR A 147 3.95 -5.75 2.12
C TYR A 147 2.97 -5.09 1.14
N GLY A 148 3.36 -3.96 0.59
CA GLY A 148 2.54 -3.27 -0.41
C GLY A 148 3.30 -2.87 -1.64
N ARG A 149 2.87 -3.34 -2.83
CA ARG A 149 3.51 -3.01 -4.09
C ARG A 149 2.70 -2.01 -4.90
N SER A 150 3.33 -0.95 -5.41
CA SER A 150 2.70 0.07 -6.26
C SER A 150 1.42 0.60 -5.58
N LEU A 151 0.23 0.44 -6.17
CA LEU A 151 -1.04 0.85 -5.54
C LEU A 151 -1.19 0.30 -4.12
N GLY A 152 -0.80 -0.95 -3.89
CA GLY A 152 -0.85 -1.61 -2.58
C GLY A 152 -0.02 -0.92 -1.50
N SER A 153 1.03 -0.18 -1.88
CA SER A 153 1.90 0.51 -0.92
C SER A 153 1.16 1.56 -0.08
N GLY A 154 0.24 2.31 -0.70
CA GLY A 154 -0.60 3.26 0.04
C GLY A 154 -1.56 2.56 1.02
N PHE A 155 -2.15 1.44 0.62
CA PHE A 155 -3.02 0.67 1.51
C PHE A 155 -2.23 0.02 2.65
N ALA A 156 -1.02 -0.51 2.38
CA ALA A 156 -0.13 -1.05 3.41
C ALA A 156 0.28 0.02 4.42
N ALA A 157 0.69 1.20 3.95
CA ALA A 157 1.00 2.33 4.80
C ALA A 157 -0.21 2.77 5.67
N LYS A 158 -1.44 2.74 5.11
CA LYS A 158 -2.65 3.02 5.89
C LYS A 158 -2.89 1.97 6.97
N LEU A 159 -2.74 0.68 6.67
CA LEU A 159 -2.88 -0.37 7.67
C LEU A 159 -1.83 -0.22 8.78
N ALA A 160 -0.56 -0.05 8.43
CA ALA A 160 0.52 0.13 9.41
C ALA A 160 0.36 1.39 10.26
N SER A 161 -0.33 2.44 9.75
CA SER A 161 -0.56 3.69 10.51
C SER A 161 -1.57 3.56 11.66
N ILE A 162 -2.30 2.46 11.74
CA ILE A 162 -3.34 2.21 12.75
C ILE A 162 -3.24 0.81 13.38
N ASN A 163 -2.19 0.09 13.08
CA ASN A 163 -1.84 -1.23 13.64
C ASN A 163 -0.34 -1.27 13.90
N ASN A 164 0.14 -2.31 14.59
CA ASN A 164 1.56 -2.45 14.90
C ASN A 164 2.15 -3.77 14.36
N PRO A 165 2.23 -3.96 13.02
CA PRO A 165 2.84 -5.15 12.44
C PRO A 165 4.33 -5.20 12.78
N ARG A 166 4.96 -6.38 12.60
CA ARG A 166 6.40 -6.56 12.77
C ARG A 166 7.20 -5.54 11.96
N LEU A 167 6.85 -5.36 10.69
CA LEU A 167 7.47 -4.38 9.80
C LEU A 167 6.57 -4.07 8.58
N LEU A 168 6.85 -2.96 7.93
CA LEU A 168 6.20 -2.50 6.70
C LEU A 168 7.20 -2.47 5.55
N ILE A 169 6.92 -3.20 4.46
CA ILE A 169 7.69 -3.14 3.21
C ILE A 169 6.85 -2.43 2.14
N LEU A 170 7.40 -1.39 1.55
CA LEU A 170 6.80 -0.64 0.45
C LEU A 170 7.65 -0.81 -0.82
N ASP A 171 7.12 -1.51 -1.80
CA ASP A 171 7.76 -1.78 -3.08
C ASP A 171 7.23 -0.81 -4.15
N ALA A 172 8.13 -0.04 -4.75
CA ALA A 172 7.85 1.01 -5.72
C ALA A 172 6.71 1.96 -5.26
N PRO A 173 6.79 2.56 -4.05
CA PRO A 173 5.72 3.36 -3.50
C PRO A 173 5.65 4.76 -4.11
N TYR A 174 4.45 5.34 -4.07
CA TYR A 174 4.19 6.73 -4.43
C TYR A 174 4.02 7.61 -3.18
N TYR A 175 4.40 8.88 -3.30
CA TYR A 175 4.21 9.87 -2.22
C TYR A 175 2.71 10.13 -1.94
N SER A 176 1.94 10.36 -3.00
CA SER A 176 0.47 10.28 -3.05
C SER A 176 0.04 9.97 -4.48
N LEU A 177 -1.11 9.32 -4.65
CA LEU A 177 -1.61 9.04 -6.00
C LEU A 177 -1.99 10.33 -6.73
N THR A 178 -2.48 11.34 -6.00
CA THR A 178 -2.71 12.69 -6.54
C THR A 178 -1.45 13.28 -7.20
N LYS A 179 -0.27 13.12 -6.56
CA LYS A 179 1.00 13.60 -7.16
C LYS A 179 1.42 12.81 -8.40
N VAL A 180 1.16 11.50 -8.42
CA VAL A 180 1.42 10.68 -9.61
C VAL A 180 0.54 11.14 -10.76
N THR A 181 -0.77 11.29 -10.53
CA THR A 181 -1.73 11.76 -11.55
C THR A 181 -1.40 13.16 -12.04
N GLY A 182 -0.99 14.07 -11.14
CA GLY A 182 -0.62 15.45 -11.47
C GLY A 182 0.55 15.59 -12.43
N ARG A 183 1.40 14.57 -12.58
CA ARG A 183 2.44 14.58 -13.62
C ARG A 183 1.88 14.45 -15.04
N TYR A 184 0.76 13.76 -15.17
CA TYR A 184 0.10 13.53 -16.46
C TYR A 184 -1.01 14.53 -16.74
N MET A 185 -1.54 15.19 -15.71
CA MET A 185 -2.68 16.09 -15.77
C MET A 185 -2.41 17.36 -14.92
N PRO A 186 -1.37 18.18 -15.26
CA PRO A 186 -0.92 19.28 -14.41
C PRO A 186 -1.95 20.40 -14.24
N PHE A 187 -2.85 20.58 -15.22
CA PHE A 187 -3.86 21.65 -15.21
C PHE A 187 -5.20 21.24 -14.59
N MET A 188 -5.33 19.99 -14.10
CA MET A 188 -6.58 19.50 -13.49
C MET A 188 -6.61 19.79 -11.99
N PRO A 189 -7.78 20.16 -11.42
CA PRO A 189 -7.93 20.41 -9.98
C PRO A 189 -8.04 19.08 -9.21
N LEU A 190 -6.98 18.29 -9.23
CA LEU A 190 -6.94 16.91 -8.74
C LEU A 190 -7.26 16.78 -7.26
N SER A 191 -7.04 17.81 -6.44
CA SER A 191 -7.42 17.81 -5.03
C SER A 191 -8.94 17.66 -4.82
N LEU A 192 -9.74 18.16 -5.78
CA LEU A 192 -11.20 18.07 -5.78
C LEU A 192 -11.69 16.83 -6.52
N LEU A 193 -11.01 16.43 -7.59
CA LEU A 193 -11.47 15.38 -8.48
C LEU A 193 -11.12 13.97 -8.01
N MET A 194 -10.05 13.78 -7.22
CA MET A 194 -9.53 12.44 -6.91
C MET A 194 -10.40 11.67 -5.92
N LYS A 195 -11.02 10.57 -6.36
CA LYS A 195 -11.71 9.57 -5.51
C LYS A 195 -10.71 8.72 -4.70
N TYR A 196 -9.47 8.58 -5.20
CA TYR A 196 -8.40 7.77 -4.61
C TYR A 196 -7.13 8.61 -4.42
N PRO A 197 -7.12 9.62 -3.55
CA PRO A 197 -5.93 10.46 -3.34
C PRO A 197 -4.75 9.69 -2.74
N LEU A 198 -5.01 8.64 -1.95
CA LEU A 198 -4.03 7.74 -1.31
C LEU A 198 -2.76 8.48 -0.85
N PRO A 199 -2.85 9.33 0.18
CA PRO A 199 -1.73 10.14 0.64
C PRO A 199 -0.78 9.32 1.52
N THR A 200 0.06 8.47 0.93
CA THR A 200 1.00 7.58 1.63
C THR A 200 1.85 8.33 2.65
N TYR A 201 2.34 9.54 2.28
CA TYR A 201 3.15 10.39 3.15
C TYR A 201 2.43 10.81 4.44
N LYS A 202 1.11 11.00 4.41
CA LYS A 202 0.34 11.34 5.63
C LYS A 202 0.29 10.15 6.59
N TRP A 203 0.14 8.95 6.07
CA TRP A 203 0.02 7.73 6.87
C TRP A 203 1.35 7.29 7.45
N LEU A 204 2.45 7.39 6.70
CA LEU A 204 3.79 7.02 7.18
C LEU A 204 4.22 7.78 8.44
N LYS A 205 3.70 9.00 8.68
CA LYS A 205 3.96 9.75 9.91
C LYS A 205 3.55 9.03 11.19
N TYR A 206 2.54 8.15 11.10
CA TYR A 206 1.94 7.46 12.25
C TYR A 206 2.37 6.00 12.36
N VAL A 207 3.20 5.50 11.45
CA VAL A 207 3.70 4.13 11.49
C VAL A 207 4.73 3.98 12.61
N GLN A 208 4.51 2.98 13.48
CA GLN A 208 5.38 2.73 14.64
C GLN A 208 6.38 1.59 14.41
N CYS A 209 6.11 0.67 13.48
CA CYS A 209 7.03 -0.40 13.12
C CYS A 209 8.15 0.08 12.18
N PRO A 210 9.23 -0.72 12.00
CA PRO A 210 10.24 -0.48 10.97
C PRO A 210 9.63 -0.40 9.58
N ILE A 211 10.13 0.54 8.76
CA ILE A 211 9.67 0.78 7.40
C ILE A 211 10.83 0.52 6.43
N HIS A 212 10.62 -0.36 5.47
CA HIS A 212 11.55 -0.62 4.39
C HIS A 212 10.93 -0.20 3.06
N ILE A 213 11.59 0.70 2.35
CA ILE A 213 11.17 1.15 1.02
C ILE A 213 12.12 0.55 0.00
N ILE A 214 11.61 -0.20 -0.97
CA ILE A 214 12.38 -0.75 -2.09
C ILE A 214 11.95 -0.04 -3.37
N HIS A 215 12.89 0.52 -4.15
CA HIS A 215 12.54 1.23 -5.38
C HIS A 215 13.66 1.16 -6.41
N GLY A 216 13.27 1.04 -7.67
CA GLY A 216 14.18 1.05 -8.81
C GLY A 216 14.50 2.45 -9.32
N THR A 217 15.76 2.69 -9.70
CA THR A 217 16.20 4.02 -10.18
C THR A 217 15.62 4.39 -11.55
N HIS A 218 15.22 3.41 -12.37
CA HIS A 218 14.64 3.59 -13.71
C HIS A 218 13.10 3.45 -13.74
N ASP A 219 12.43 3.65 -12.60
CA ASP A 219 10.97 3.66 -12.56
C ASP A 219 10.41 4.90 -13.28
N LYS A 220 9.86 4.69 -14.48
CA LYS A 220 9.26 5.74 -15.31
C LYS A 220 7.83 6.10 -14.89
N LEU A 221 7.13 5.18 -14.19
CA LEU A 221 5.76 5.41 -13.74
C LEU A 221 5.72 6.21 -12.44
N ILE A 222 6.43 5.73 -11.42
CA ILE A 222 6.56 6.40 -10.12
C ILE A 222 8.03 6.77 -9.94
N PRO A 223 8.38 8.06 -10.01
CA PRO A 223 9.79 8.45 -9.92
C PRO A 223 10.42 8.01 -8.61
N TYR A 224 11.65 7.51 -8.65
CA TYR A 224 12.47 7.16 -7.50
C TYR A 224 12.53 8.27 -6.43
N LYS A 225 12.49 9.55 -6.87
CA LYS A 225 12.38 10.73 -5.98
C LYS A 225 11.17 10.66 -5.02
N SER A 226 10.12 9.91 -5.36
CA SER A 226 8.98 9.68 -4.46
C SER A 226 9.42 8.92 -3.20
N SER A 227 10.26 7.89 -3.36
CA SER A 227 10.79 7.10 -2.26
C SER A 227 11.80 7.86 -1.41
N ILE A 228 12.65 8.69 -2.03
CA ILE A 228 13.54 9.61 -1.28
C ILE A 228 12.70 10.52 -0.38
N LYS A 229 11.62 11.13 -0.90
CA LYS A 229 10.74 11.97 -0.09
C LYS A 229 9.99 11.20 0.99
N LEU A 230 9.57 9.97 0.71
CA LEU A 230 8.87 9.13 1.69
C LEU A 230 9.80 8.70 2.82
N SER A 231 11.07 8.37 2.53
CA SER A 231 12.03 7.96 3.56
C SER A 231 12.32 9.07 4.58
N GLN A 232 12.15 10.32 4.18
CA GLN A 232 12.30 11.48 5.05
C GLN A 232 11.09 11.74 5.97
N VAL A 233 9.91 11.17 5.64
CA VAL A 233 8.66 11.42 6.40
C VAL A 233 8.72 10.86 7.81
N ASN A 234 9.32 9.68 7.97
CA ASN A 234 9.54 9.00 9.24
C ASN A 234 10.96 8.41 9.24
N ALA A 235 11.95 9.30 9.14
CA ALA A 235 13.35 8.95 8.87
C ALA A 235 13.94 8.00 9.93
N LYS A 236 13.58 8.16 11.21
CA LYS A 236 14.06 7.31 12.31
C LYS A 236 13.67 5.83 12.16
N ARG A 237 12.59 5.54 11.43
CA ARG A 237 12.06 4.17 11.25
C ARG A 237 12.20 3.66 9.82
N THR A 238 12.67 4.50 8.87
CA THR A 238 12.64 4.18 7.44
C THR A 238 14.02 3.94 6.88
N LYS A 239 14.21 2.76 6.27
CA LYS A 239 15.39 2.43 5.45
C LYS A 239 14.98 2.37 3.98
N LEU A 240 15.69 3.11 3.12
CA LEU A 240 15.51 3.10 1.67
C LEU A 240 16.50 2.13 1.03
N HIS A 241 15.99 1.19 0.26
CA HIS A 241 16.75 0.21 -0.51
C HIS A 241 16.61 0.52 -2.00
N THR A 242 17.71 0.63 -2.70
CA THR A 242 17.75 1.06 -4.10
C THR A 242 18.12 -0.11 -5.01
N VAL A 243 17.26 -0.40 -5.99
CA VAL A 243 17.57 -1.34 -7.07
C VAL A 243 18.06 -0.54 -8.27
N ILE A 244 19.37 -0.52 -8.48
CA ILE A 244 19.99 0.20 -9.59
C ILE A 244 19.55 -0.41 -10.92
N GLY A 245 19.09 0.41 -11.86
CA GLY A 245 18.55 -0.04 -13.16
C GLY A 245 17.13 -0.59 -13.10
N GLY A 246 16.58 -0.83 -11.91
CA GLY A 246 15.23 -1.37 -11.74
C GLY A 246 14.15 -0.39 -12.21
N GLY A 247 13.17 -0.90 -12.94
CA GLY A 247 11.95 -0.18 -13.36
C GLY A 247 10.74 -0.58 -12.50
N HIS A 248 9.56 -0.05 -12.83
CA HIS A 248 8.34 -0.27 -12.03
C HIS A 248 7.87 -1.74 -11.95
N LYS A 249 8.10 -2.53 -13.00
CA LYS A 249 7.51 -3.87 -13.14
C LYS A 249 8.50 -5.02 -12.99
N ASN A 250 9.80 -4.75 -12.99
CA ASN A 250 10.84 -5.76 -13.12
C ASN A 250 11.82 -5.83 -11.94
N LEU A 251 11.46 -5.28 -10.77
CA LEU A 251 12.34 -5.32 -9.60
C LEU A 251 12.71 -6.77 -9.21
N ASN A 252 11.75 -7.67 -9.33
CA ASN A 252 11.93 -9.10 -9.08
C ASN A 252 12.80 -9.84 -10.11
N ASN A 253 13.32 -9.17 -11.15
CA ASN A 253 14.29 -9.74 -12.07
C ASN A 253 15.74 -9.48 -11.60
N PHE A 254 15.92 -8.71 -10.53
CA PHE A 254 17.22 -8.34 -9.99
C PHE A 254 17.55 -9.21 -8.77
N GLU A 255 18.71 -9.84 -8.77
CA GLU A 255 19.19 -10.62 -7.62
C GLU A 255 19.30 -9.77 -6.36
N SER A 256 19.72 -8.51 -6.52
CA SER A 256 19.78 -7.54 -5.40
C SER A 256 18.42 -7.33 -4.73
N TYR A 257 17.33 -7.36 -5.48
CA TYR A 257 15.98 -7.27 -4.90
C TYR A 257 15.68 -8.47 -3.99
N HIS A 258 15.97 -9.68 -4.42
CA HIS A 258 15.74 -10.89 -3.63
C HIS A 258 16.60 -10.93 -2.37
N LYS A 259 17.87 -10.53 -2.46
CA LYS A 259 18.75 -10.39 -1.29
C LYS A 259 18.21 -9.34 -0.29
N MET A 260 17.74 -8.19 -0.80
CA MET A 260 17.11 -7.17 0.06
C MET A 260 15.86 -7.71 0.78
N ILE A 261 14.98 -8.44 0.10
CA ILE A 261 13.80 -9.06 0.73
C ILE A 261 14.24 -10.02 1.84
N GLU A 262 15.20 -10.91 1.55
CA GLU A 262 15.73 -11.86 2.52
C GLU A 262 16.32 -11.16 3.75
N GLU A 263 17.17 -10.16 3.56
CA GLU A 263 17.76 -9.37 4.66
C GLU A 263 16.69 -8.67 5.50
N ILE A 264 15.68 -8.07 4.85
CA ILE A 264 14.62 -7.33 5.53
C ILE A 264 13.79 -8.26 6.40
N ILE A 265 13.32 -9.38 5.86
CA ILE A 265 12.41 -10.27 6.60
C ILE A 265 13.12 -11.06 7.70
N ASN A 266 14.43 -11.29 7.58
CA ASN A 266 15.26 -11.95 8.59
C ASN A 266 15.93 -10.97 9.57
N SER A 267 15.76 -9.63 9.37
CA SER A 267 16.32 -8.65 10.30
C SER A 267 15.71 -8.82 11.69
N LYS A 268 16.55 -8.61 12.73
CA LYS A 268 16.07 -8.48 14.12
C LYS A 268 15.14 -7.27 14.22
N PRO A 269 14.20 -7.24 15.17
CA PRO A 269 13.44 -6.03 15.46
C PRO A 269 14.39 -4.85 15.63
N MET A 270 14.07 -3.71 15.03
CA MET A 270 14.89 -2.50 15.16
C MET A 270 14.80 -2.05 16.63
N GLU A 271 15.89 -2.15 17.37
CA GLU A 271 15.98 -1.53 18.68
C GLU A 271 15.93 -0.01 18.49
N ILE A 272 14.84 0.59 18.97
CA ILE A 272 14.70 2.05 18.93
C ILE A 272 15.37 2.55 20.20
N ASP A 273 16.54 3.17 20.01
CA ASP A 273 17.22 3.86 21.10
C ASP A 273 16.40 5.07 21.55
N PHE A 274 15.71 4.94 22.68
CA PHE A 274 14.97 6.03 23.31
C PHE A 274 15.85 6.95 24.17
N SER A 275 17.18 6.67 24.28
CA SER A 275 18.08 7.43 25.13
C SER A 275 18.32 8.88 24.67
N THR A 276 18.02 9.20 23.43
CA THR A 276 18.20 10.56 22.85
C THR A 276 16.97 11.47 23.00
N THR A 277 15.88 10.99 23.63
CA THR A 277 14.71 11.84 23.87
C THR A 277 14.76 12.38 25.30
N SER A 278 15.54 13.43 25.53
CA SER A 278 15.45 14.24 26.75
C SER A 278 14.05 14.87 26.81
N ILE A 279 13.19 14.27 27.62
CA ILE A 279 11.90 14.87 28.00
C ILE A 279 12.24 15.98 28.98
N ASN A 280 12.33 17.24 28.54
CA ASN A 280 12.33 18.39 29.41
C ASN A 280 10.96 18.48 30.08
N VAL A 281 10.84 17.88 31.27
CA VAL A 281 9.70 18.07 32.16
C VAL A 281 9.82 19.48 32.73
N ILE A 282 9.05 20.42 32.18
CA ILE A 282 8.89 21.75 32.74
C ILE A 282 8.04 21.61 34.00
N HIS A 283 8.68 21.55 35.18
CA HIS A 283 7.98 21.69 36.45
C HIS A 283 7.47 23.12 36.61
N THR A 284 6.19 23.34 36.32
CA THR A 284 5.49 24.56 36.76
C THR A 284 5.21 24.45 38.25
N SER A 285 6.08 25.07 39.09
CA SER A 285 5.79 25.25 40.52
C SER A 285 4.63 26.23 40.69
N LYS A 286 3.47 25.73 41.14
CA LYS A 286 2.40 26.56 41.65
C LYS A 286 2.86 27.22 42.96
N LYS A 287 3.14 28.52 42.96
CA LYS A 287 3.22 29.33 44.17
C LYS A 287 1.85 29.40 44.81
N SER A 288 1.68 28.78 45.97
CA SER A 288 0.51 28.99 46.84
C SER A 288 0.63 30.40 47.44
N LYS A 289 -0.33 31.25 47.14
CA LYS A 289 -0.55 32.48 47.89
C LYS A 289 -1.35 32.16 49.13
N THR A 290 -0.73 32.12 50.28
CA THR A 290 -1.36 32.21 51.58
C THR A 290 -1.73 33.65 51.82
N LYS A 291 -3.03 33.91 52.06
CA LYS A 291 -3.52 35.17 52.59
C LYS A 291 -3.47 35.07 54.15
N THR A 292 -2.85 36.02 54.74
CA THR A 292 -3.16 36.55 56.08
C THR A 292 -3.81 37.93 55.91
#